data_d3a10d0c7d6757f90aca217c6d4003e4
#
_entry.id   d3a10d0c7d6757f90aca217c6d4003e4
#
_cell.length_a   1.000
_cell.length_b   1.000
_cell.length_c   1.000
_cell.angle_alpha   90.00
_cell.angle_beta   90.00
_cell.angle_gamma   90.00
#
_symmetry.space_group_name_H-M   'P 1'
#
loop_
_entity.id
_entity.type
_entity.pdbx_description
1 polymer ?
#
loop_
_entity_poly.entity_id
_entity_poly.type
_entity_poly.pdbx_seq_one_letter_code
_entity_poly.pdbx_strand_id
1 'polypeptide(L)'
;MQSLNIPETSLKRVVIVGAGFGGLQLVKSLDSKIFQTVLIDKHNYHTFQPLLYQVATAGLEPDSIAYPIRKIFKNKQDFFFRNTSALSVDSKEDTLKTANGDLKFDYLVIATGSTSNYFGNKNIEELSMPMKTVPEALNLRSLFLQNFEASLLTSDLRERERLMNYVIVGGGPTGVELAGAMAELKNHVLPNDYPDLDIRRMKISLIEAGDSLLSAMNTKARTTAEEYLKKLGVELYLNTFVKDYDGDSVVTSKNVLQSKTLIWAAGVKGNTLKGIPEDSISRSRYIVNEYNLVENTKTIFAIGDVALMPSVDVNGDPMVAQTAIQHGLLLASNLKKIVSGKEPLAFKYNDKGSMATIGRNKAVAQIGSFKSKGILAWAIWMFVHLITLVGFRNKMVALLNWSQSYFTYDKGIRLIIRPFKK
;
A
#
# COMPACT_ATOMS: atom_id res chain seq x y z
N MET A 1 -13.64 31.17 12.00
CA MET A 1 -13.09 29.85 11.54
C MET A 1 -13.62 29.60 10.15
N GLN A 2 -12.75 29.20 9.23
CA GLN A 2 -13.19 28.87 7.88
C GLN A 2 -13.88 27.50 7.92
N SER A 3 -15.11 27.41 7.40
CA SER A 3 -15.91 26.17 7.37
C SER A 3 -15.59 25.38 6.09
N LEU A 4 -15.62 24.03 6.16
CA LEU A 4 -15.50 23.16 4.98
C LEU A 4 -16.72 23.17 4.06
N ASN A 5 -17.69 24.05 4.32
CA ASN A 5 -18.93 24.18 3.55
C ASN A 5 -19.66 22.83 3.40
N ILE A 6 -19.94 22.19 4.56
CA ILE A 6 -20.82 21.03 4.66
C ILE A 6 -22.17 21.53 5.14
N PRO A 7 -23.30 21.21 4.47
CA PRO A 7 -24.63 21.62 4.90
C PRO A 7 -24.95 21.14 6.32
N GLU A 8 -25.69 21.96 7.07
CA GLU A 8 -26.25 21.53 8.34
C GLU A 8 -27.30 20.43 8.11
N THR A 9 -27.50 19.58 9.11
CA THR A 9 -28.35 18.40 8.99
C THR A 9 -28.93 18.01 10.36
N SER A 10 -30.09 17.37 10.35
CA SER A 10 -30.63 16.65 11.51
C SER A 10 -30.11 15.22 11.64
N LEU A 11 -29.42 14.71 10.61
CA LEU A 11 -28.80 13.39 10.63
C LEU A 11 -27.54 13.40 11.47
N LYS A 12 -27.13 12.24 11.98
CA LYS A 12 -25.85 12.08 12.65
C LYS A 12 -24.69 12.22 11.64
N ARG A 13 -23.78 13.17 11.91
CA ARG A 13 -22.63 13.42 11.04
C ARG A 13 -21.48 12.48 11.35
N VAL A 14 -21.16 11.60 10.38
CA VAL A 14 -19.99 10.72 10.44
C VAL A 14 -18.89 11.30 9.55
N VAL A 15 -17.80 11.75 10.17
CA VAL A 15 -16.61 12.23 9.46
C VAL A 15 -15.60 11.09 9.36
N ILE A 16 -15.15 10.78 8.14
CA ILE A 16 -14.22 9.69 7.85
C ILE A 16 -12.96 10.30 7.25
N VAL A 17 -11.80 10.02 7.86
CA VAL A 17 -10.50 10.48 7.36
C VAL A 17 -9.76 9.32 6.70
N GLY A 18 -9.64 9.39 5.37
CA GLY A 18 -8.97 8.39 4.54
C GLY A 18 -9.93 7.55 3.68
N ALA A 19 -9.69 7.58 2.36
CA ALA A 19 -10.42 6.83 1.33
C ALA A 19 -9.70 5.53 0.92
N GLY A 20 -8.92 4.93 1.84
CA GLY A 20 -8.35 3.60 1.69
C GLY A 20 -9.41 2.50 1.71
N PHE A 21 -9.01 1.25 1.85
CA PHE A 21 -9.92 0.10 1.84
C PHE A 21 -10.99 0.18 2.93
N GLY A 22 -10.60 0.54 4.17
CA GLY A 22 -11.53 0.64 5.29
C GLY A 22 -12.51 1.79 5.14
N GLY A 23 -12.01 3.00 4.89
CA GLY A 23 -12.85 4.19 4.73
C GLY A 23 -13.81 4.08 3.54
N LEU A 24 -13.32 3.58 2.40
CA LEU A 24 -14.16 3.32 1.23
C LEU A 24 -15.31 2.36 1.55
N GLN A 25 -14.99 1.25 2.23
CA GLN A 25 -15.98 0.24 2.59
C GLN A 25 -16.99 0.78 3.62
N LEU A 26 -16.52 1.53 4.60
CA LEU A 26 -17.39 2.18 5.57
C LEU A 26 -18.39 3.13 4.88
N VAL A 27 -17.89 4.04 4.03
CA VAL A 27 -18.77 4.97 3.28
C VAL A 27 -19.82 4.21 2.46
N LYS A 28 -19.44 3.12 1.78
CA LYS A 28 -20.39 2.30 1.01
C LYS A 28 -21.50 1.71 1.87
N SER A 29 -21.19 1.33 3.11
CA SER A 29 -22.08 0.58 4.00
C SER A 29 -22.92 1.43 4.94
N LEU A 30 -22.57 2.72 5.14
CA LEU A 30 -23.36 3.65 5.94
C LEU A 30 -24.71 3.94 5.29
N ASP A 31 -25.76 3.94 6.11
CA ASP A 31 -27.14 4.21 5.71
C ASP A 31 -27.37 5.74 5.62
N SER A 32 -27.60 6.25 4.41
CA SER A 32 -27.82 7.68 4.14
C SER A 32 -29.12 8.24 4.74
N LYS A 33 -30.03 7.38 5.22
CA LYS A 33 -31.23 7.83 5.95
C LYS A 33 -30.95 8.17 7.41
N ILE A 34 -29.81 7.72 7.94
CA ILE A 34 -29.41 7.89 9.35
C ILE A 34 -28.22 8.83 9.46
N PHE A 35 -27.30 8.78 8.49
CA PHE A 35 -26.01 9.46 8.56
C PHE A 35 -25.79 10.45 7.42
N GLN A 36 -25.38 11.66 7.76
CA GLN A 36 -24.65 12.52 6.85
C GLN A 36 -23.18 12.06 6.87
N THR A 37 -22.66 11.64 5.72
CA THR A 37 -21.31 11.11 5.61
C THR A 37 -20.38 12.13 4.98
N VAL A 38 -19.31 12.51 5.69
CA VAL A 38 -18.27 13.40 5.16
C VAL A 38 -16.96 12.63 5.07
N LEU A 39 -16.45 12.48 3.87
CA LEU A 39 -15.17 11.83 3.60
C LEU A 39 -14.09 12.87 3.34
N ILE A 40 -13.00 12.81 4.09
CA ILE A 40 -11.81 13.65 3.95
C ILE A 40 -10.65 12.80 3.44
N ASP A 41 -10.02 13.21 2.36
CA ASP A 41 -8.76 12.59 1.90
C ASP A 41 -7.90 13.64 1.16
N LYS A 42 -6.58 13.52 1.31
CA LYS A 42 -5.59 14.35 0.60
C LYS A 42 -5.50 14.02 -0.90
N HIS A 43 -5.98 12.85 -1.32
CA HIS A 43 -6.11 12.43 -2.69
C HIS A 43 -7.58 12.38 -3.12
N ASN A 44 -7.87 12.71 -4.36
CA ASN A 44 -9.23 12.66 -4.90
C ASN A 44 -9.62 11.28 -5.49
N TYR A 45 -8.78 10.26 -5.24
CA TYR A 45 -8.94 8.91 -5.75
C TYR A 45 -8.66 7.85 -4.67
N HIS A 46 -9.33 6.72 -4.80
CA HIS A 46 -8.98 5.49 -4.11
C HIS A 46 -7.91 4.73 -4.88
N THR A 47 -6.93 4.15 -4.20
CA THR A 47 -5.85 3.35 -4.80
C THR A 47 -5.98 1.89 -4.42
N PHE A 48 -5.90 1.00 -5.40
CA PHE A 48 -5.75 -0.43 -5.18
C PHE A 48 -4.26 -0.78 -4.99
N GLN A 49 -3.78 -0.58 -3.76
CA GLN A 49 -2.36 -0.66 -3.39
C GLN A 49 -1.65 -1.98 -3.77
N PRO A 50 -2.30 -3.17 -3.75
CA PRO A 50 -1.61 -4.42 -4.12
C PRO A 50 -0.99 -4.42 -5.51
N LEU A 51 -1.43 -3.56 -6.42
CA LEU A 51 -0.90 -3.47 -7.79
C LEU A 51 0.06 -2.28 -8.02
N LEU A 52 0.49 -1.57 -6.96
CA LEU A 52 1.44 -0.45 -7.07
C LEU A 52 2.77 -0.86 -7.71
N TYR A 53 3.27 -2.06 -7.40
CA TYR A 53 4.52 -2.55 -7.99
C TYR A 53 4.44 -2.66 -9.53
N GLN A 54 3.25 -2.96 -10.08
CA GLN A 54 3.06 -2.99 -11.53
C GLN A 54 3.11 -1.59 -12.15
N VAL A 55 2.63 -0.55 -11.44
CA VAL A 55 2.82 0.83 -11.87
C VAL A 55 4.30 1.23 -11.83
N ALA A 56 5.00 0.87 -10.75
CA ALA A 56 6.43 1.14 -10.59
C ALA A 56 7.29 0.44 -11.65
N THR A 57 6.85 -0.70 -12.19
CA THR A 57 7.56 -1.47 -13.23
C THR A 57 6.93 -1.35 -14.62
N ALA A 58 6.18 -0.26 -14.88
CA ALA A 58 5.53 0.01 -16.15
C ALA A 58 4.60 -1.12 -16.67
N GLY A 59 4.09 -1.96 -15.78
CA GLY A 59 3.16 -3.05 -16.12
C GLY A 59 1.70 -2.62 -16.19
N LEU A 60 1.34 -1.55 -15.47
CA LEU A 60 0.02 -0.94 -15.47
C LEU A 60 0.12 0.59 -15.44
N GLU A 61 -0.87 1.24 -16.01
CA GLU A 61 -1.07 2.68 -15.88
C GLU A 61 -1.61 3.02 -14.48
N PRO A 62 -1.27 4.21 -13.92
CA PRO A 62 -1.73 4.60 -12.60
C PRO A 62 -3.25 4.66 -12.48
N ASP A 63 -3.96 5.05 -13.54
CA ASP A 63 -5.42 5.12 -13.57
C ASP A 63 -6.10 3.74 -13.70
N SER A 64 -5.35 2.67 -13.98
CA SER A 64 -5.84 1.29 -13.90
C SER A 64 -6.07 0.83 -12.47
N ILE A 65 -5.33 1.39 -11.49
CA ILE A 65 -5.41 1.02 -10.07
C ILE A 65 -5.95 2.15 -9.18
N ALA A 66 -6.11 3.35 -9.73
CA ALA A 66 -6.69 4.50 -9.03
C ALA A 66 -8.07 4.83 -9.60
N TYR A 67 -9.03 5.15 -8.72
CA TYR A 67 -10.39 5.45 -9.15
C TYR A 67 -10.95 6.68 -8.43
N PRO A 68 -11.52 7.68 -9.15
CA PRO A 68 -12.00 8.93 -8.57
C PRO A 68 -13.09 8.70 -7.52
N ILE A 69 -12.91 9.24 -6.31
CA ILE A 69 -13.84 9.10 -5.18
C ILE A 69 -15.23 9.60 -5.54
N ARG A 70 -15.33 10.77 -6.16
CA ARG A 70 -16.62 11.34 -6.57
C ARG A 70 -17.37 10.45 -7.56
N LYS A 71 -16.66 9.68 -8.40
CA LYS A 71 -17.28 8.73 -9.35
C LYS A 71 -17.77 7.46 -8.63
N ILE A 72 -17.08 7.02 -7.58
CA ILE A 72 -17.52 5.87 -6.76
C ILE A 72 -18.86 6.18 -6.09
N PHE A 73 -19.02 7.39 -5.56
CA PHE A 73 -20.15 7.78 -4.73
C PHE A 73 -21.13 8.74 -5.40
N LYS A 74 -21.14 8.84 -6.74
CA LYS A 74 -21.97 9.79 -7.49
C LYS A 74 -23.48 9.72 -7.16
N ASN A 75 -23.97 8.56 -6.75
CA ASN A 75 -25.40 8.32 -6.47
C ASN A 75 -25.68 8.18 -4.95
N LYS A 76 -24.67 8.41 -4.08
CA LYS A 76 -24.88 8.30 -2.63
C LYS A 76 -25.46 9.61 -2.09
N GLN A 77 -26.63 9.53 -1.47
CA GLN A 77 -27.28 10.66 -0.82
C GLN A 77 -26.56 11.05 0.47
N ASP A 78 -26.69 12.32 0.88
CA ASP A 78 -26.06 12.87 2.11
C ASP A 78 -24.58 12.52 2.26
N PHE A 79 -23.86 12.46 1.10
CA PHE A 79 -22.44 12.21 1.02
C PHE A 79 -21.68 13.44 0.51
N PHE A 80 -20.68 13.84 1.27
CA PHE A 80 -19.81 14.97 0.97
C PHE A 80 -18.36 14.53 0.96
N PHE A 81 -17.64 14.80 -0.11
CA PHE A 81 -16.20 14.58 -0.19
C PHE A 81 -15.46 15.92 -0.20
N ARG A 82 -14.43 16.02 0.65
CA ARG A 82 -13.51 17.16 0.66
C ARG A 82 -12.09 16.68 0.46
N ASN A 83 -11.46 17.19 -0.61
CA ASN A 83 -10.06 16.92 -0.90
C ASN A 83 -9.19 17.88 -0.09
N THR A 84 -8.79 17.45 1.09
CA THR A 84 -7.98 18.21 2.04
C THR A 84 -7.27 17.27 3.00
N SER A 85 -6.23 17.78 3.68
CA SER A 85 -5.49 17.04 4.71
C SER A 85 -6.12 17.27 6.08
N ALA A 86 -6.38 16.18 6.80
CA ALA A 86 -6.67 16.24 8.24
C ALA A 86 -5.35 16.53 8.99
N LEU A 87 -5.38 17.45 9.93
CA LEU A 87 -4.21 17.92 10.69
C LEU A 87 -4.23 17.42 12.13
N SER A 88 -5.35 17.64 12.81
CA SER A 88 -5.52 17.27 14.22
C SER A 88 -6.98 17.11 14.59
N VAL A 89 -7.23 16.50 15.74
CA VAL A 89 -8.55 16.34 16.32
C VAL A 89 -8.62 17.10 17.64
N ASP A 90 -9.67 17.87 17.84
CA ASP A 90 -10.05 18.36 19.16
C ASP A 90 -11.10 17.40 19.71
N SER A 91 -10.67 16.49 20.57
CA SER A 91 -11.53 15.44 21.14
C SER A 91 -12.48 15.94 22.22
N LYS A 92 -12.29 17.17 22.74
CA LYS A 92 -13.18 17.78 23.71
C LYS A 92 -14.34 18.49 23.02
N GLU A 93 -14.08 19.09 21.86
CA GLU A 93 -15.06 19.85 21.08
C GLU A 93 -15.64 19.06 19.90
N ASP A 94 -15.35 17.75 19.79
CA ASP A 94 -15.72 16.87 18.67
C ASP A 94 -15.49 17.53 17.30
N THR A 95 -14.27 18.10 17.11
CA THR A 95 -13.92 18.89 15.93
C THR A 95 -12.68 18.34 15.24
N LEU A 96 -12.78 18.07 13.94
CA LEU A 96 -11.65 17.76 13.07
C LEU A 96 -11.09 19.06 12.49
N LYS A 97 -9.79 19.31 12.68
CA LYS A 97 -9.05 20.43 12.06
C LYS A 97 -8.40 19.94 10.77
N THR A 98 -8.65 20.66 9.68
CA THR A 98 -8.08 20.36 8.36
C THR A 98 -7.30 21.54 7.81
N ALA A 99 -6.54 21.32 6.72
CA ALA A 99 -5.79 22.40 6.07
C ALA A 99 -6.70 23.52 5.51
N ASN A 100 -8.00 23.28 5.31
CA ASN A 100 -8.93 24.21 4.67
C ASN A 100 -10.10 24.64 5.57
N GLY A 101 -10.09 24.26 6.84
CA GLY A 101 -11.12 24.64 7.81
C GLY A 101 -11.48 23.50 8.77
N ASP A 102 -12.32 23.80 9.73
CA ASP A 102 -12.71 22.91 10.80
C ASP A 102 -14.08 22.28 10.53
N LEU A 103 -14.30 21.08 11.05
CA LEU A 103 -15.55 20.32 10.88
C LEU A 103 -15.95 19.63 12.17
N LYS A 104 -17.13 19.95 12.70
CA LYS A 104 -17.75 19.23 13.82
C LYS A 104 -18.31 17.89 13.37
N PHE A 105 -18.28 16.90 14.26
CA PHE A 105 -18.79 15.55 14.01
C PHE A 105 -19.58 15.00 15.21
N ASP A 106 -20.52 14.10 14.95
CA ASP A 106 -21.07 13.21 15.97
C ASP A 106 -20.19 11.98 16.15
N TYR A 107 -19.62 11.49 15.05
CA TYR A 107 -18.66 10.37 15.04
C TYR A 107 -17.49 10.66 14.08
N LEU A 108 -16.27 10.45 14.56
CA LEU A 108 -15.06 10.51 13.74
C LEU A 108 -14.51 9.09 13.52
N VAL A 109 -14.20 8.76 12.28
CA VAL A 109 -13.55 7.49 11.93
C VAL A 109 -12.21 7.77 11.27
N ILE A 110 -11.12 7.39 11.95
CA ILE A 110 -9.77 7.52 11.45
C ILE A 110 -9.42 6.26 10.65
N ALA A 111 -9.32 6.41 9.33
CA ALA A 111 -9.02 5.36 8.36
C ALA A 111 -7.79 5.73 7.51
N THR A 112 -6.84 6.44 8.11
CA THR A 112 -5.64 7.03 7.49
C THR A 112 -4.63 5.99 7.02
N GLY A 113 -4.81 4.73 7.40
CA GLY A 113 -3.95 3.61 7.00
C GLY A 113 -2.54 3.72 7.60
N SER A 114 -1.55 3.36 6.79
CA SER A 114 -0.15 3.31 7.20
C SER A 114 0.77 4.03 6.22
N THR A 115 1.95 4.41 6.70
CA THR A 115 3.06 4.97 5.92
C THR A 115 4.30 4.11 6.10
N SER A 116 5.34 4.33 5.29
CA SER A 116 6.62 3.63 5.42
C SER A 116 7.25 3.90 6.78
N ASN A 117 7.85 2.86 7.37
CA ASN A 117 8.60 2.95 8.61
C ASN A 117 10.09 2.81 8.32
N TYR A 118 10.84 3.87 8.54
CA TYR A 118 12.29 3.91 8.32
C TYR A 118 13.08 3.63 9.60
N PHE A 119 12.39 3.22 10.69
CA PHE A 119 12.98 2.88 11.99
C PHE A 119 13.90 3.97 12.57
N GLY A 120 13.60 5.24 12.27
CA GLY A 120 14.33 6.41 12.74
C GLY A 120 15.59 6.76 11.94
N ASN A 121 15.92 6.02 10.87
CA ASN A 121 17.04 6.35 10.01
C ASN A 121 16.67 7.44 9.01
N LYS A 122 17.20 8.64 9.21
CA LYS A 122 16.89 9.82 8.37
C LYS A 122 17.50 9.72 6.97
N ASN A 123 18.69 9.18 6.81
CA ASN A 123 19.33 9.01 5.50
C ASN A 123 18.49 8.09 4.62
N ILE A 124 18.02 6.97 5.18
CA ILE A 124 17.13 6.05 4.45
C ILE A 124 15.80 6.75 4.12
N GLU A 125 15.22 7.52 5.06
CA GLU A 125 13.97 8.25 4.82
C GLU A 125 14.08 9.29 3.70
N GLU A 126 15.19 10.01 3.62
CA GLU A 126 15.43 11.08 2.66
C GLU A 126 15.89 10.55 1.29
N LEU A 127 16.73 9.50 1.28
CA LEU A 127 17.42 9.05 0.07
C LEU A 127 16.82 7.81 -0.60
N SER A 128 16.01 7.02 0.12
CA SER A 128 15.38 5.82 -0.46
C SER A 128 14.10 6.14 -1.23
N MET A 129 13.67 5.18 -2.03
CA MET A 129 12.42 5.23 -2.79
C MET A 129 11.34 4.42 -2.08
N PRO A 130 10.35 5.05 -1.43
CA PRO A 130 9.19 4.34 -0.89
C PRO A 130 8.26 3.90 -2.02
N MET A 131 7.36 2.94 -1.71
CA MET A 131 6.36 2.45 -2.66
C MET A 131 5.02 2.17 -1.96
N LYS A 132 4.40 3.21 -1.44
CA LYS A 132 3.13 3.14 -0.69
C LYS A 132 1.99 3.88 -1.40
N THR A 133 2.32 4.81 -2.30
CA THR A 133 1.36 5.68 -3.01
C THR A 133 1.61 5.66 -4.52
N VAL A 134 0.60 6.09 -5.30
CA VAL A 134 0.74 6.23 -6.76
C VAL A 134 1.86 7.19 -7.16
N PRO A 135 1.99 8.39 -6.55
CA PRO A 135 3.13 9.27 -6.83
C PRO A 135 4.49 8.63 -6.60
N GLU A 136 4.65 7.87 -5.51
CA GLU A 136 5.91 7.16 -5.21
C GLU A 136 6.21 6.07 -6.23
N ALA A 137 5.21 5.28 -6.65
CA ALA A 137 5.37 4.28 -7.70
C ALA A 137 5.77 4.92 -9.06
N LEU A 138 5.19 6.09 -9.39
CA LEU A 138 5.55 6.85 -10.58
C LEU A 138 6.96 7.45 -10.49
N ASN A 139 7.36 7.94 -9.32
CA ASN A 139 8.70 8.43 -9.08
C ASN A 139 9.73 7.30 -9.25
N LEU A 140 9.45 6.11 -8.69
CA LEU A 140 10.31 4.93 -8.85
C LEU A 140 10.42 4.51 -10.32
N ARG A 141 9.31 4.49 -11.06
CA ARG A 141 9.30 4.21 -12.51
C ARG A 141 10.15 5.21 -13.27
N SER A 142 10.00 6.50 -12.99
CA SER A 142 10.78 7.55 -13.66
C SER A 142 12.26 7.43 -13.34
N LEU A 143 12.63 7.23 -12.07
CA LEU A 143 14.03 7.04 -11.66
C LEU A 143 14.64 5.80 -12.30
N PHE A 144 13.89 4.69 -12.37
CA PHE A 144 14.32 3.47 -13.02
C PHE A 144 14.73 3.71 -14.47
N LEU A 145 13.88 4.38 -15.25
CA LEU A 145 14.16 4.70 -16.65
C LEU A 145 15.30 5.72 -16.79
N GLN A 146 15.31 6.77 -15.96
CA GLN A 146 16.37 7.78 -15.94
C GLN A 146 17.76 7.15 -15.69
N ASN A 147 17.84 6.16 -14.83
CA ASN A 147 19.10 5.47 -14.55
C ASN A 147 19.63 4.70 -15.76
N PHE A 148 18.76 4.11 -16.60
CA PHE A 148 19.19 3.47 -17.84
C PHE A 148 19.67 4.49 -18.87
N GLU A 149 18.93 5.61 -19.03
CA GLU A 149 19.39 6.70 -19.90
C GLU A 149 20.74 7.27 -19.43
N ALA A 150 20.91 7.50 -18.13
CA ALA A 150 22.17 7.97 -17.57
C ALA A 150 23.31 6.95 -17.73
N SER A 151 23.00 5.64 -17.70
CA SER A 151 23.98 4.58 -17.93
C SER A 151 24.55 4.58 -19.33
N LEU A 152 23.82 5.07 -20.34
CA LEU A 152 24.30 5.25 -21.70
C LEU A 152 25.28 6.44 -21.83
N LEU A 153 25.11 7.45 -20.96
CA LEU A 153 25.89 8.71 -21.02
C LEU A 153 27.22 8.62 -20.28
N THR A 154 27.46 7.60 -19.47
CA THR A 154 28.73 7.44 -18.73
C THR A 154 29.63 6.36 -19.34
N SER A 155 30.94 6.63 -19.43
CA SER A 155 31.97 5.66 -19.77
C SER A 155 32.54 4.94 -18.56
N ASP A 156 32.30 5.42 -17.35
CA ASP A 156 32.74 4.77 -16.11
C ASP A 156 31.88 3.52 -15.83
N LEU A 157 32.50 2.36 -15.92
CA LEU A 157 31.83 1.07 -15.70
C LEU A 157 31.29 0.92 -14.27
N ARG A 158 31.98 1.48 -13.26
CA ARG A 158 31.51 1.40 -11.86
C ARG A 158 30.25 2.27 -11.67
N GLU A 159 30.25 3.46 -12.25
CA GLU A 159 29.10 4.34 -12.20
C GLU A 159 27.90 3.73 -12.95
N ARG A 160 28.14 3.14 -14.12
CA ARG A 160 27.14 2.42 -14.90
C ARG A 160 26.50 1.28 -14.10
N GLU A 161 27.32 0.48 -13.41
CA GLU A 161 26.84 -0.61 -12.56
C GLU A 161 26.02 -0.09 -11.37
N ARG A 162 26.45 1.00 -10.70
CA ARG A 162 25.67 1.62 -9.62
C ARG A 162 24.30 2.09 -10.08
N LEU A 163 24.21 2.69 -11.27
CA LEU A 163 22.94 3.15 -11.87
C LEU A 163 22.02 1.97 -12.19
N MET A 164 22.55 0.85 -12.68
CA MET A 164 21.78 -0.35 -13.03
C MET A 164 21.52 -1.30 -11.86
N ASN A 165 22.13 -1.09 -10.69
CA ASN A 165 21.89 -1.92 -9.51
C ASN A 165 20.72 -1.38 -8.70
N TYR A 166 19.84 -2.28 -8.27
CA TYR A 166 18.66 -1.97 -7.46
C TYR A 166 18.67 -2.82 -6.20
N VAL A 167 18.54 -2.16 -5.05
CA VAL A 167 18.43 -2.83 -3.76
C VAL A 167 17.02 -2.63 -3.22
N ILE A 168 16.30 -3.72 -3.02
CA ILE A 168 14.94 -3.75 -2.47
C ILE A 168 15.03 -4.23 -1.03
N VAL A 169 14.43 -3.53 -0.08
CA VAL A 169 14.44 -3.89 1.34
C VAL A 169 13.04 -4.30 1.78
N GLY A 170 12.93 -5.51 2.31
CA GLY A 170 11.69 -6.12 2.80
C GLY A 170 11.25 -7.33 1.98
N GLY A 171 11.28 -8.51 2.58
CA GLY A 171 10.89 -9.80 1.99
C GLY A 171 9.39 -10.11 2.06
N GLY A 172 8.55 -9.12 2.38
CA GLY A 172 7.10 -9.24 2.31
C GLY A 172 6.56 -9.27 0.87
N PRO A 173 5.22 -9.38 0.67
CA PRO A 173 4.62 -9.46 -0.67
C PRO A 173 5.07 -8.33 -1.60
N THR A 174 5.09 -7.10 -1.13
CA THR A 174 5.49 -5.93 -1.93
C THR A 174 6.91 -6.05 -2.51
N GLY A 175 7.89 -6.40 -1.67
CA GLY A 175 9.28 -6.54 -2.13
C GLY A 175 9.48 -7.74 -3.03
N VAL A 176 8.84 -8.87 -2.74
CA VAL A 176 8.89 -10.10 -3.57
C VAL A 176 8.27 -9.86 -4.94
N GLU A 177 7.10 -9.23 -5.01
CA GLU A 177 6.40 -8.91 -6.25
C GLU A 177 7.18 -7.88 -7.10
N LEU A 178 7.73 -6.86 -6.45
CA LEU A 178 8.57 -5.86 -7.12
C LEU A 178 9.85 -6.49 -7.68
N ALA A 179 10.58 -7.28 -6.87
CA ALA A 179 11.80 -7.96 -7.29
C ALA A 179 11.56 -8.87 -8.49
N GLY A 180 10.48 -9.65 -8.45
CA GLY A 180 10.08 -10.50 -9.56
C GLY A 180 9.74 -9.72 -10.82
N ALA A 181 8.96 -8.65 -10.70
CA ALA A 181 8.58 -7.80 -11.85
C ALA A 181 9.78 -7.07 -12.48
N MET A 182 10.73 -6.61 -11.65
CA MET A 182 11.98 -6.00 -12.14
C MET A 182 12.89 -7.04 -12.82
N ALA A 183 12.93 -8.28 -12.30
CA ALA A 183 13.69 -9.35 -12.91
C ALA A 183 13.11 -9.76 -14.29
N GLU A 184 11.79 -9.74 -14.44
CA GLU A 184 11.16 -9.94 -15.76
C GLU A 184 11.49 -8.80 -16.74
N LEU A 185 11.51 -7.54 -16.30
CA LEU A 185 11.98 -6.43 -17.13
C LEU A 185 13.43 -6.65 -17.58
N LYS A 186 14.33 -6.97 -16.64
CA LYS A 186 15.73 -7.27 -16.91
C LYS A 186 15.89 -8.36 -17.98
N ASN A 187 15.14 -9.44 -17.87
CA ASN A 187 15.34 -10.62 -18.68
C ASN A 187 14.68 -10.55 -20.07
N HIS A 188 13.59 -9.77 -20.23
CA HIS A 188 12.76 -9.84 -21.42
C HIS A 188 12.53 -8.51 -22.14
N VAL A 189 12.71 -7.37 -21.46
CA VAL A 189 12.37 -6.06 -22.01
C VAL A 189 13.62 -5.21 -22.24
N LEU A 190 14.41 -5.00 -21.19
CA LEU A 190 15.56 -4.10 -21.22
C LEU A 190 16.62 -4.44 -22.26
N PRO A 191 16.92 -5.73 -22.58
CA PRO A 191 17.86 -6.06 -23.64
C PRO A 191 17.46 -5.56 -25.03
N ASN A 192 16.15 -5.43 -25.27
CA ASN A 192 15.64 -4.89 -26.54
C ASN A 192 15.59 -3.36 -26.54
N ASP A 193 15.27 -2.73 -25.39
CA ASP A 193 15.18 -1.28 -25.26
C ASP A 193 16.56 -0.62 -25.20
N TYR A 194 17.55 -1.30 -24.60
CA TYR A 194 18.90 -0.80 -24.37
C TYR A 194 19.97 -1.75 -24.89
N PRO A 195 20.06 -1.95 -26.24
CA PRO A 195 21.01 -2.90 -26.83
C PRO A 195 22.48 -2.53 -26.61
N ASP A 196 22.76 -1.25 -26.36
CA ASP A 196 24.11 -0.72 -26.09
C ASP A 196 24.57 -0.95 -24.65
N LEU A 197 23.70 -1.46 -23.76
CA LEU A 197 24.03 -1.78 -22.39
C LEU A 197 24.15 -3.30 -22.18
N ASP A 198 25.19 -3.74 -21.49
CA ASP A 198 25.27 -5.13 -21.02
C ASP A 198 24.34 -5.32 -19.81
N ILE A 199 23.05 -5.58 -20.10
CA ILE A 199 21.99 -5.76 -19.09
C ILE A 199 22.26 -6.93 -18.12
N ARG A 200 23.15 -7.88 -18.49
CA ARG A 200 23.56 -8.98 -17.58
C ARG A 200 24.24 -8.45 -16.33
N ARG A 201 24.91 -7.28 -16.40
CA ARG A 201 25.56 -6.60 -15.26
C ARG A 201 24.59 -5.96 -14.28
N MET A 202 23.34 -5.72 -14.68
CA MET A 202 22.29 -5.24 -13.78
C MET A 202 22.08 -6.23 -12.65
N LYS A 203 22.06 -5.76 -11.40
CA LYS A 203 21.75 -6.56 -10.22
C LYS A 203 20.46 -6.11 -9.58
N ILE A 204 19.68 -7.09 -9.13
CA ILE A 204 18.49 -6.88 -8.31
C ILE A 204 18.72 -7.66 -7.01
N SER A 205 18.87 -6.94 -5.92
CA SER A 205 19.15 -7.50 -4.60
C SER A 205 17.93 -7.30 -3.71
N LEU A 206 17.42 -8.39 -3.13
CA LEU A 206 16.33 -8.35 -2.15
C LEU A 206 16.88 -8.67 -0.76
N ILE A 207 16.77 -7.71 0.15
CA ILE A 207 17.26 -7.82 1.53
C ILE A 207 16.08 -8.06 2.47
N GLU A 208 16.20 -9.06 3.34
CA GLU A 208 15.23 -9.38 4.37
C GLU A 208 15.94 -9.60 5.71
N ALA A 209 15.45 -8.93 6.75
CA ALA A 209 16.01 -9.04 8.10
C ALA A 209 15.74 -10.41 8.74
N GLY A 210 14.61 -11.02 8.38
CA GLY A 210 14.25 -12.37 8.80
C GLY A 210 14.98 -13.46 8.04
N ASP A 211 14.70 -14.69 8.44
CA ASP A 211 15.29 -15.91 7.86
C ASP A 211 14.65 -16.37 6.56
N SER A 212 13.52 -15.77 6.19
CA SER A 212 12.73 -16.22 5.03
C SER A 212 11.89 -15.09 4.44
N LEU A 213 11.61 -15.19 3.14
CA LEU A 213 10.63 -14.35 2.45
C LEU A 213 9.22 -14.75 2.83
N LEU A 214 8.26 -13.82 2.69
CA LEU A 214 6.82 -14.07 2.93
C LEU A 214 6.56 -14.76 4.28
N SER A 215 7.17 -14.25 5.36
CA SER A 215 7.17 -14.86 6.70
C SER A 215 5.79 -15.22 7.26
N ALA A 216 4.73 -14.50 6.85
CA ALA A 216 3.35 -14.79 7.22
C ALA A 216 2.73 -15.99 6.47
N MET A 217 3.41 -16.55 5.47
CA MET A 217 2.92 -17.70 4.70
C MET A 217 3.57 -19.01 5.19
N ASN A 218 3.00 -20.15 4.74
CA ASN A 218 3.54 -21.46 5.08
C ASN A 218 4.93 -21.71 4.46
N THR A 219 5.70 -22.63 5.03
CA THR A 219 7.09 -22.95 4.63
C THR A 219 7.21 -23.27 3.13
N LYS A 220 6.26 -24.02 2.55
CA LYS A 220 6.29 -24.36 1.11
C LYS A 220 6.18 -23.10 0.23
N ALA A 221 5.34 -22.15 0.61
CA ALA A 221 5.21 -20.88 -0.12
C ALA A 221 6.49 -20.04 -0.01
N ARG A 222 7.09 -19.95 1.19
CA ARG A 222 8.35 -19.25 1.44
C ARG A 222 9.48 -19.81 0.57
N THR A 223 9.74 -21.11 0.66
CA THR A 223 10.78 -21.80 -0.13
C THR A 223 10.54 -21.65 -1.64
N THR A 224 9.27 -21.79 -2.08
CA THR A 224 8.93 -21.62 -3.51
C THR A 224 9.21 -20.20 -3.99
N ALA A 225 8.90 -19.17 -3.18
CA ALA A 225 9.17 -17.78 -3.56
C ALA A 225 10.67 -17.52 -3.71
N GLU A 226 11.50 -18.04 -2.79
CA GLU A 226 12.95 -17.95 -2.88
C GLU A 226 13.51 -18.65 -4.12
N GLU A 227 13.06 -19.87 -4.40
CA GLU A 227 13.47 -20.62 -5.59
C GLU A 227 13.12 -19.87 -6.88
N TYR A 228 11.91 -19.29 -6.96
CA TYR A 228 11.48 -18.55 -8.15
C TYR A 228 12.29 -17.27 -8.35
N LEU A 229 12.55 -16.49 -7.29
CA LEU A 229 13.37 -15.30 -7.39
C LEU A 229 14.82 -15.60 -7.77
N LYS A 230 15.42 -16.63 -7.18
CA LYS A 230 16.77 -17.08 -7.56
C LYS A 230 16.85 -17.51 -9.03
N LYS A 231 15.84 -18.24 -9.51
CA LYS A 231 15.74 -18.64 -10.95
C LYS A 231 15.55 -17.44 -11.88
N LEU A 232 14.98 -16.34 -11.41
CA LEU A 232 14.87 -15.08 -12.16
C LEU A 232 16.15 -14.23 -12.13
N GLY A 233 17.16 -14.64 -11.33
CA GLY A 233 18.42 -13.92 -11.19
C GLY A 233 18.39 -12.81 -10.13
N VAL A 234 17.49 -12.89 -9.15
CA VAL A 234 17.46 -12.00 -7.98
C VAL A 234 18.44 -12.51 -6.92
N GLU A 235 19.32 -11.65 -6.43
CA GLU A 235 20.22 -11.94 -5.30
C GLU A 235 19.44 -11.78 -3.98
N LEU A 236 19.39 -12.83 -3.15
CA LEU A 236 18.66 -12.83 -1.87
C LEU A 236 19.62 -12.71 -0.70
N TYR A 237 19.39 -11.73 0.16
CA TYR A 237 20.16 -11.48 1.40
C TYR A 237 19.24 -11.64 2.60
N LEU A 238 19.05 -12.90 3.05
CA LEU A 238 18.29 -13.24 4.26
C LEU A 238 19.12 -13.03 5.52
N ASN A 239 18.48 -12.89 6.69
CA ASN A 239 19.12 -12.56 7.96
C ASN A 239 20.03 -11.33 7.82
N THR A 240 19.59 -10.34 7.04
CA THR A 240 20.39 -9.16 6.68
C THR A 240 19.50 -7.91 6.78
N PHE A 241 19.94 -6.91 7.55
CA PHE A 241 19.24 -5.64 7.64
C PHE A 241 20.12 -4.50 7.12
N VAL A 242 19.47 -3.48 6.58
CA VAL A 242 20.11 -2.26 6.10
C VAL A 242 20.36 -1.34 7.29
N LYS A 243 21.61 -0.90 7.43
CA LYS A 243 22.04 0.03 8.48
C LYS A 243 21.98 1.47 8.04
N ASP A 244 22.37 1.74 6.78
CA ASP A 244 22.42 3.10 6.25
C ASP A 244 22.46 3.11 4.72
N TYR A 245 22.21 4.30 4.14
CA TYR A 245 22.28 4.55 2.70
C TYR A 245 22.71 6.00 2.45
N ASP A 246 23.76 6.21 1.67
CA ASP A 246 24.33 7.52 1.34
C ASP A 246 23.96 8.06 -0.05
N GLY A 247 23.14 7.32 -0.81
CA GLY A 247 22.75 7.64 -2.20
C GLY A 247 23.53 6.85 -3.25
N ASP A 248 24.67 6.24 -2.87
CA ASP A 248 25.55 5.44 -3.74
C ASP A 248 25.82 4.04 -3.21
N SER A 249 25.76 3.87 -1.88
CA SER A 249 26.14 2.65 -1.18
C SER A 249 25.13 2.29 -0.11
N VAL A 250 24.63 1.07 -0.16
CA VAL A 250 23.74 0.49 0.86
C VAL A 250 24.59 -0.29 1.86
N VAL A 251 24.71 0.22 3.07
CA VAL A 251 25.44 -0.45 4.18
C VAL A 251 24.48 -1.43 4.85
N THR A 252 24.84 -2.71 4.82
CA THR A 252 24.06 -3.76 5.49
C THR A 252 24.74 -4.27 6.76
N SER A 253 24.09 -5.19 7.46
CA SER A 253 24.70 -5.89 8.62
C SER A 253 25.85 -6.82 8.21
N LYS A 254 25.99 -7.18 6.93
CA LYS A 254 26.99 -8.16 6.46
C LYS A 254 27.98 -7.59 5.44
N ASN A 255 27.55 -6.69 4.58
CA ASN A 255 28.32 -6.17 3.44
C ASN A 255 27.86 -4.78 3.02
N VAL A 256 28.50 -4.22 2.01
CA VAL A 256 28.11 -2.97 1.34
C VAL A 256 27.75 -3.29 -0.10
N LEU A 257 26.57 -2.86 -0.54
CA LEU A 257 26.10 -3.01 -1.91
C LEU A 257 26.15 -1.66 -2.64
N GLN A 258 26.74 -1.62 -3.80
CA GLN A 258 26.85 -0.42 -4.62
C GLN A 258 25.58 -0.26 -5.44
N SER A 259 24.79 0.79 -5.19
CA SER A 259 23.53 1.07 -5.88
C SER A 259 23.09 2.52 -5.67
N LYS A 260 22.69 3.18 -6.73
CA LYS A 260 22.04 4.51 -6.68
C LYS A 260 20.54 4.45 -6.36
N THR A 261 19.99 3.26 -6.23
CA THR A 261 18.56 3.09 -5.96
C THR A 261 18.31 2.08 -4.85
N LEU A 262 17.96 2.60 -3.68
CA LEU A 262 17.43 1.83 -2.56
C LEU A 262 15.90 1.95 -2.54
N ILE A 263 15.19 0.82 -2.67
CA ILE A 263 13.72 0.79 -2.64
C ILE A 263 13.28 0.26 -1.29
N TRP A 264 12.50 1.06 -0.55
CA TRP A 264 12.10 0.74 0.81
C TRP A 264 10.69 0.14 0.85
N ALA A 265 10.61 -1.16 1.04
CA ALA A 265 9.39 -1.94 1.22
C ALA A 265 9.36 -2.66 2.59
N ALA A 266 10.25 -2.27 3.52
CA ALA A 266 10.43 -2.88 4.83
C ALA A 266 9.64 -2.16 5.90
N GLY A 267 8.52 -2.76 6.28
CA GLY A 267 7.72 -2.29 7.40
C GLY A 267 6.88 -1.05 7.14
N VAL A 268 5.81 -0.96 7.90
CA VAL A 268 4.88 0.17 7.89
C VAL A 268 4.56 0.59 9.32
N LYS A 269 4.18 1.85 9.51
CA LYS A 269 3.67 2.39 10.76
C LYS A 269 2.31 3.05 10.52
N GLY A 270 1.43 3.01 11.51
CA GLY A 270 0.12 3.68 11.43
C GLY A 270 0.30 5.19 11.23
N ASN A 271 -0.62 5.78 10.48
CA ASN A 271 -0.60 7.22 10.19
C ASN A 271 -1.56 7.95 11.14
N THR A 272 -1.12 8.23 12.38
CA THR A 272 -1.92 8.86 13.43
C THR A 272 -2.05 10.37 13.23
N LEU A 273 -3.17 10.94 13.70
CA LEU A 273 -3.43 12.39 13.76
C LEU A 273 -3.07 12.93 15.15
N LYS A 274 -2.70 14.19 15.22
CA LYS A 274 -2.47 14.89 16.50
C LYS A 274 -3.80 15.16 17.22
N GLY A 275 -3.73 15.33 18.56
CA GLY A 275 -4.89 15.72 19.39
C GLY A 275 -5.74 14.57 19.92
N ILE A 276 -5.35 13.33 19.65
CA ILE A 276 -5.84 12.12 20.34
C ILE A 276 -4.91 11.88 21.56
N PRO A 277 -5.43 11.44 22.74
CA PRO A 277 -4.61 11.16 23.90
C PRO A 277 -3.45 10.20 23.58
N GLU A 278 -2.24 10.53 24.06
CA GLU A 278 -1.02 9.75 23.72
C GLU A 278 -1.05 8.34 24.32
N ASP A 279 -1.71 8.15 25.46
CA ASP A 279 -1.95 6.85 26.09
C ASP A 279 -2.87 5.93 25.28
N SER A 280 -3.62 6.50 24.32
CA SER A 280 -4.41 5.76 23.35
C SER A 280 -3.59 5.32 22.11
N ILE A 281 -2.26 5.54 22.11
CA ILE A 281 -1.41 5.22 20.97
C ILE A 281 -0.31 4.24 21.40
N SER A 282 -0.20 3.13 20.70
CA SER A 282 0.89 2.17 20.84
C SER A 282 1.43 1.76 19.48
N ARG A 283 2.77 1.65 19.34
CA ARG A 283 3.44 1.27 18.08
C ARG A 283 2.98 2.09 16.88
N SER A 284 2.75 3.41 17.07
CA SER A 284 2.21 4.32 16.07
C SER A 284 0.80 3.93 15.56
N ARG A 285 -0.02 3.23 16.34
CA ARG A 285 -1.40 2.84 16.03
C ARG A 285 -2.31 3.24 17.20
N TYR A 286 -3.57 3.55 16.92
CA TYR A 286 -4.57 3.77 17.97
C TYR A 286 -4.99 2.45 18.60
N ILE A 287 -4.88 2.36 19.92
CA ILE A 287 -5.44 1.25 20.68
C ILE A 287 -6.97 1.37 20.62
N VAL A 288 -7.63 0.32 20.15
CA VAL A 288 -9.08 0.26 20.00
C VAL A 288 -9.63 -0.96 20.72
N ASN A 289 -10.87 -0.83 21.24
CA ASN A 289 -11.61 -1.98 21.74
C ASN A 289 -12.17 -2.83 20.57
N GLU A 290 -12.87 -3.93 20.90
CA GLU A 290 -13.46 -4.85 19.94
C GLU A 290 -14.54 -4.26 19.02
N TYR A 291 -14.96 -3.02 19.29
CA TYR A 291 -15.92 -2.26 18.47
C TYR A 291 -15.26 -1.19 17.61
N ASN A 292 -13.93 -1.16 17.52
CA ASN A 292 -13.10 -0.14 16.86
C ASN A 292 -13.13 1.26 17.53
N LEU A 293 -13.67 1.42 18.74
CA LEU A 293 -13.64 2.67 19.49
C LEU A 293 -12.23 2.89 20.06
N VAL A 294 -11.66 4.07 19.83
CA VAL A 294 -10.36 4.45 20.36
C VAL A 294 -10.43 4.61 21.87
N GLU A 295 -9.48 4.02 22.61
CA GLU A 295 -9.42 4.12 24.07
C GLU A 295 -9.40 5.59 24.52
N ASN A 296 -10.00 5.83 25.69
CA ASN A 296 -10.15 7.16 26.28
C ASN A 296 -10.96 8.16 25.44
N THR A 297 -11.75 7.68 24.46
CA THR A 297 -12.68 8.50 23.66
C THR A 297 -14.10 7.91 23.67
N LYS A 298 -15.10 8.70 23.22
CA LYS A 298 -16.50 8.27 23.17
C LYS A 298 -17.08 8.28 21.75
N THR A 299 -16.49 9.07 20.86
CA THR A 299 -17.02 9.40 19.52
C THR A 299 -16.01 9.12 18.41
N ILE A 300 -14.78 8.69 18.78
CA ILE A 300 -13.67 8.52 17.83
C ILE A 300 -13.35 7.04 17.65
N PHE A 301 -13.40 6.60 16.40
CA PHE A 301 -13.10 5.22 15.98
C PHE A 301 -11.86 5.18 15.10
N ALA A 302 -11.16 4.05 15.09
CA ALA A 302 -10.07 3.82 14.14
C ALA A 302 -10.23 2.45 13.46
N ILE A 303 -9.93 2.39 12.15
CA ILE A 303 -10.09 1.17 11.33
C ILE A 303 -8.90 0.95 10.39
N GLY A 304 -8.64 -0.31 10.06
CA GLY A 304 -7.54 -0.72 9.19
C GLY A 304 -6.17 -0.57 9.86
N ASP A 305 -5.13 -0.28 9.06
CA ASP A 305 -3.73 -0.32 9.51
C ASP A 305 -3.42 0.62 10.70
N VAL A 306 -4.18 1.69 10.87
CA VAL A 306 -3.97 2.66 11.96
C VAL A 306 -4.58 2.21 13.29
N ALA A 307 -5.43 1.17 13.29
CA ALA A 307 -6.06 0.62 14.49
C ALA A 307 -5.26 -0.58 15.04
N LEU A 308 -5.02 -0.60 16.34
CA LEU A 308 -4.44 -1.71 17.09
C LEU A 308 -5.51 -2.27 18.03
N MET A 309 -5.97 -3.50 17.77
CA MET A 309 -6.99 -4.18 18.58
C MET A 309 -6.35 -5.32 19.39
N PRO A 310 -5.92 -5.08 20.64
CA PRO A 310 -5.17 -6.08 21.43
C PRO A 310 -6.00 -7.31 21.84
N SER A 311 -7.34 -7.21 21.78
CA SER A 311 -8.24 -8.32 22.13
C SER A 311 -8.12 -9.55 21.21
N VAL A 312 -7.52 -9.39 20.02
CA VAL A 312 -7.31 -10.47 19.04
C VAL A 312 -5.92 -11.05 19.16
N ASP A 313 -4.91 -10.21 19.23
CA ASP A 313 -3.48 -10.55 19.41
C ASP A 313 -2.78 -9.34 20.06
N VAL A 314 -1.77 -9.56 20.87
CA VAL A 314 -0.96 -8.46 21.46
C VAL A 314 -0.33 -7.53 20.41
N ASN A 315 -0.16 -8.01 19.18
CA ASN A 315 0.28 -7.23 18.02
C ASN A 315 -0.88 -6.63 17.22
N GLY A 316 -2.12 -6.93 17.59
CA GLY A 316 -3.35 -6.56 16.90
C GLY A 316 -3.55 -7.26 15.57
N ASP A 317 -4.63 -6.90 14.89
CA ASP A 317 -4.96 -7.43 13.58
C ASP A 317 -3.88 -7.14 12.52
N PRO A 318 -3.74 -8.03 11.51
CA PRO A 318 -2.81 -7.80 10.40
C PRO A 318 -3.11 -6.50 9.64
N MET A 319 -2.06 -5.75 9.30
CA MET A 319 -2.16 -4.50 8.52
C MET A 319 -2.32 -4.82 7.03
N VAL A 320 -3.47 -5.39 6.66
CA VAL A 320 -3.80 -5.82 5.30
C VAL A 320 -5.17 -5.28 4.85
N ALA A 321 -5.38 -5.19 3.55
CA ALA A 321 -6.61 -4.66 2.97
C ALA A 321 -7.88 -5.37 3.46
N GLN A 322 -7.83 -6.69 3.63
CA GLN A 322 -8.99 -7.48 4.08
C GLN A 322 -9.41 -7.16 5.53
N THR A 323 -8.47 -6.88 6.44
CA THR A 323 -8.77 -6.41 7.80
C THR A 323 -9.48 -5.05 7.74
N ALA A 324 -8.93 -4.11 6.98
CA ALA A 324 -9.52 -2.78 6.83
C ALA A 324 -10.96 -2.83 6.26
N ILE A 325 -11.22 -3.69 5.27
CA ILE A 325 -12.56 -3.90 4.69
C ILE A 325 -13.52 -4.45 5.74
N GLN A 326 -13.10 -5.45 6.52
CA GLN A 326 -13.92 -6.08 7.55
C GLN A 326 -14.23 -5.10 8.70
N HIS A 327 -13.25 -4.30 9.15
CA HIS A 327 -13.47 -3.22 10.09
C HIS A 327 -14.52 -2.22 9.58
N GLY A 328 -14.41 -1.77 8.32
CA GLY A 328 -15.36 -0.82 7.73
C GLY A 328 -16.78 -1.36 7.64
N LEU A 329 -16.94 -2.64 7.30
CA LEU A 329 -18.26 -3.31 7.24
C LEU A 329 -18.90 -3.39 8.64
N LEU A 330 -18.16 -3.88 9.62
CA LEU A 330 -18.66 -4.04 10.98
C LEU A 330 -18.98 -2.69 11.62
N LEU A 331 -18.09 -1.70 11.48
CA LEU A 331 -18.29 -0.38 12.07
C LEU A 331 -19.54 0.32 11.51
N ALA A 332 -19.85 0.19 10.21
CA ALA A 332 -21.09 0.71 9.64
C ALA A 332 -22.34 0.11 10.32
N SER A 333 -22.32 -1.22 10.55
CA SER A 333 -23.40 -1.91 11.28
C SER A 333 -23.47 -1.45 12.74
N ASN A 334 -22.31 -1.31 13.39
CA ASN A 334 -22.22 -0.91 14.80
C ASN A 334 -22.68 0.53 15.01
N LEU A 335 -22.31 1.47 14.16
CA LEU A 335 -22.79 2.86 14.24
C LEU A 335 -24.33 2.93 14.14
N LYS A 336 -24.93 2.15 13.23
CA LYS A 336 -26.40 2.04 13.13
C LYS A 336 -27.03 1.50 14.41
N LYS A 337 -26.41 0.48 15.04
CA LYS A 337 -26.87 -0.08 16.32
C LYS A 337 -26.75 0.94 17.45
N ILE A 338 -25.61 1.63 17.56
CA ILE A 338 -25.34 2.64 18.60
C ILE A 338 -26.39 3.75 18.54
N VAL A 339 -26.68 4.31 17.36
CA VAL A 339 -27.70 5.35 17.19
C VAL A 339 -29.11 4.84 17.52
N SER A 340 -29.38 3.53 17.36
CA SER A 340 -30.66 2.89 17.70
C SER A 340 -30.72 2.38 19.15
N GLY A 341 -29.71 2.69 20.00
CA GLY A 341 -29.65 2.22 21.40
C GLY A 341 -29.44 0.72 21.55
N LYS A 342 -28.86 0.05 20.55
CA LYS A 342 -28.58 -1.39 20.54
C LYS A 342 -27.11 -1.66 20.77
N GLU A 343 -26.78 -2.78 21.38
CA GLU A 343 -25.41 -3.22 21.61
C GLU A 343 -24.64 -3.47 20.30
N PRO A 344 -23.40 -2.93 20.16
CA PRO A 344 -22.53 -3.20 19.04
C PRO A 344 -22.05 -4.65 19.05
N LEU A 345 -21.57 -5.13 17.90
CA LEU A 345 -20.99 -6.46 17.73
C LEU A 345 -19.47 -6.39 17.80
N ALA A 346 -18.86 -7.32 18.53
CA ALA A 346 -17.42 -7.46 18.60
C ALA A 346 -16.82 -7.92 17.25
N PHE A 347 -15.66 -7.37 16.91
CA PHE A 347 -14.92 -7.77 15.72
C PHE A 347 -14.32 -9.18 15.89
N LYS A 348 -14.41 -9.95 14.80
CA LYS A 348 -13.70 -11.23 14.66
C LYS A 348 -13.07 -11.26 13.28
N TYR A 349 -11.74 -11.29 13.24
CA TYR A 349 -11.02 -11.36 11.97
C TYR A 349 -11.27 -12.68 11.26
N ASN A 350 -11.66 -12.61 9.99
CA ASN A 350 -11.82 -13.75 9.11
C ASN A 350 -10.71 -13.70 8.04
N ASP A 351 -9.71 -14.55 8.19
CA ASP A 351 -8.59 -14.63 7.23
C ASP A 351 -9.07 -15.20 5.89
N LYS A 352 -8.99 -14.38 4.85
CA LYS A 352 -9.33 -14.76 3.46
C LYS A 352 -8.16 -15.42 2.73
N GLY A 353 -7.03 -15.58 3.41
CA GLY A 353 -5.79 -16.12 2.85
C GLY A 353 -4.83 -15.08 2.34
N SER A 354 -3.67 -15.54 1.91
CA SER A 354 -2.56 -14.72 1.41
C SER A 354 -2.05 -15.27 0.09
N MET A 355 -1.61 -14.36 -0.79
CA MET A 355 -1.03 -14.73 -2.07
C MET A 355 0.01 -13.69 -2.51
N ALA A 356 1.00 -14.13 -3.28
CA ALA A 356 2.00 -13.26 -3.88
C ALA A 356 2.40 -13.80 -5.25
N THR A 357 2.55 -12.91 -6.23
CA THR A 357 3.13 -13.26 -7.54
C THR A 357 4.63 -12.98 -7.56
N ILE A 358 5.39 -13.83 -8.23
CA ILE A 358 6.84 -13.70 -8.33
C ILE A 358 7.24 -13.44 -9.80
N GLY A 359 6.31 -13.61 -10.70
CA GLY A 359 6.50 -13.44 -12.14
C GLY A 359 5.45 -14.21 -12.92
N ARG A 360 5.56 -14.19 -14.24
CA ARG A 360 4.63 -14.90 -15.12
C ARG A 360 4.59 -16.39 -14.80
N ASN A 361 3.37 -16.92 -14.58
CA ASN A 361 3.11 -18.31 -14.20
C ASN A 361 3.79 -18.73 -12.88
N LYS A 362 4.28 -17.79 -12.09
CA LYS A 362 4.98 -18.01 -10.82
C LYS A 362 4.31 -17.21 -9.71
N ALA A 363 3.52 -17.88 -8.91
CA ALA A 363 2.90 -17.31 -7.72
C ALA A 363 2.81 -18.37 -6.62
N VAL A 364 2.49 -17.90 -5.42
CA VAL A 364 2.13 -18.74 -4.27
C VAL A 364 0.81 -18.24 -3.71
N ALA A 365 -0.05 -19.16 -3.29
CA ALA A 365 -1.33 -18.86 -2.69
C ALA A 365 -1.63 -19.81 -1.53
N GLN A 366 -2.19 -19.24 -0.47
CA GLN A 366 -2.69 -19.97 0.70
C GLN A 366 -4.05 -19.40 1.07
N ILE A 367 -5.10 -20.20 0.97
CA ILE A 367 -6.50 -19.84 1.28
C ILE A 367 -7.05 -20.91 2.21
N GLY A 368 -7.06 -20.64 3.51
CA GLY A 368 -7.37 -21.66 4.52
C GLY A 368 -6.42 -22.85 4.40
N SER A 369 -6.97 -24.05 4.22
CA SER A 369 -6.20 -25.28 4.02
C SER A 369 -5.66 -25.46 2.59
N PHE A 370 -6.23 -24.75 1.62
CA PHE A 370 -5.79 -24.83 0.22
C PHE A 370 -4.48 -24.09 0.01
N LYS A 371 -3.49 -24.80 -0.54
CA LYS A 371 -2.15 -24.28 -0.83
C LYS A 371 -1.80 -24.57 -2.28
N SER A 372 -1.42 -23.56 -3.04
CA SER A 372 -1.08 -23.66 -4.47
C SER A 372 0.19 -22.91 -4.80
N LYS A 373 0.86 -23.31 -5.87
CA LYS A 373 2.03 -22.64 -6.45
C LYS A 373 2.00 -22.72 -7.98
N GLY A 374 2.83 -21.90 -8.63
CA GLY A 374 2.98 -21.90 -10.09
C GLY A 374 1.79 -21.27 -10.80
N ILE A 375 1.41 -21.82 -11.96
CA ILE A 375 0.41 -21.28 -12.87
C ILE A 375 -1.00 -21.19 -12.23
N LEU A 376 -1.38 -22.21 -11.45
CA LEU A 376 -2.68 -22.22 -10.78
C LEU A 376 -2.78 -21.10 -9.71
N ALA A 377 -1.75 -20.95 -8.88
CA ALA A 377 -1.69 -19.85 -7.92
C ALA A 377 -1.69 -18.49 -8.62
N TRP A 378 -1.01 -18.38 -9.76
CA TRP A 378 -0.96 -17.18 -10.58
C TRP A 378 -2.33 -16.83 -11.19
N ALA A 379 -3.05 -17.81 -11.71
CA ALA A 379 -4.41 -17.61 -12.22
C ALA A 379 -5.39 -17.18 -11.12
N ILE A 380 -5.31 -17.79 -9.92
CA ILE A 380 -6.10 -17.40 -8.75
C ILE A 380 -5.76 -15.97 -8.34
N TRP A 381 -4.46 -15.62 -8.29
CA TRP A 381 -3.99 -14.27 -7.97
C TRP A 381 -4.57 -13.23 -8.94
N MET A 382 -4.48 -13.49 -10.26
CA MET A 382 -5.05 -12.60 -11.30
C MET A 382 -6.56 -12.41 -11.12
N PHE A 383 -7.29 -13.50 -10.92
CA PHE A 383 -8.74 -13.48 -10.78
C PHE A 383 -9.19 -12.67 -9.55
N VAL A 384 -8.57 -12.93 -8.38
CA VAL A 384 -8.89 -12.22 -7.13
C VAL A 384 -8.58 -10.73 -7.26
N HIS A 385 -7.42 -10.37 -7.81
CA HIS A 385 -7.05 -8.97 -7.97
C HIS A 385 -7.94 -8.25 -8.98
N LEU A 386 -8.31 -8.91 -10.07
CA LEU A 386 -9.21 -8.34 -11.06
C LEU A 386 -10.62 -8.06 -10.49
N ILE A 387 -11.18 -9.02 -9.74
CA ILE A 387 -12.52 -8.85 -9.14
C ILE A 387 -12.53 -7.74 -8.09
N THR A 388 -11.48 -7.62 -7.31
CA THR A 388 -11.39 -6.65 -6.21
C THR A 388 -11.05 -5.23 -6.66
N LEU A 389 -10.57 -5.03 -7.89
CA LEU A 389 -10.38 -3.69 -8.47
C LEU A 389 -11.69 -2.90 -8.49
N VAL A 390 -11.60 -1.60 -8.20
CA VAL A 390 -12.75 -0.70 -8.23
C VAL A 390 -12.98 -0.16 -9.64
N GLY A 391 -14.22 -0.26 -10.11
CA GLY A 391 -14.65 0.26 -11.41
C GLY A 391 -14.50 -0.73 -12.55
N PHE A 392 -15.55 -0.82 -13.38
CA PHE A 392 -15.58 -1.76 -14.52
C PHE A 392 -14.48 -1.44 -15.56
N ARG A 393 -14.29 -0.15 -15.89
CA ARG A 393 -13.23 0.29 -16.81
C ARG A 393 -11.86 -0.19 -16.36
N ASN A 394 -11.53 -0.03 -15.08
CA ASN A 394 -10.23 -0.42 -14.55
C ASN A 394 -10.00 -1.93 -14.65
N LYS A 395 -11.03 -2.73 -14.41
CA LYS A 395 -10.97 -4.20 -14.59
C LYS A 395 -10.68 -4.58 -16.04
N MET A 396 -11.36 -3.95 -17.00
CA MET A 396 -11.16 -4.23 -18.42
C MET A 396 -9.78 -3.80 -18.90
N VAL A 397 -9.32 -2.60 -18.52
CA VAL A 397 -7.98 -2.11 -18.89
C VAL A 397 -6.89 -3.00 -18.28
N ALA A 398 -7.00 -3.35 -17.01
CA ALA A 398 -6.04 -4.26 -16.37
C ALA A 398 -6.02 -5.63 -17.06
N LEU A 399 -7.17 -6.19 -17.39
CA LEU A 399 -7.29 -7.48 -18.10
C LEU A 399 -6.61 -7.42 -19.48
N LEU A 400 -6.86 -6.36 -20.26
CA LEU A 400 -6.26 -6.17 -21.58
C LEU A 400 -4.73 -6.00 -21.48
N ASN A 401 -4.26 -5.16 -20.56
CA ASN A 401 -2.82 -4.96 -20.34
C ASN A 401 -2.13 -6.26 -19.89
N TRP A 402 -2.76 -7.03 -18.99
CA TRP A 402 -2.21 -8.33 -18.58
C TRP A 402 -2.21 -9.34 -19.71
N SER A 403 -3.26 -9.37 -20.54
CA SER A 403 -3.34 -10.26 -21.70
C SER A 403 -2.26 -9.90 -22.72
N GLN A 404 -2.12 -8.62 -23.08
CA GLN A 404 -1.04 -8.17 -23.98
C GLN A 404 0.33 -8.52 -23.41
N SER A 405 0.60 -8.13 -22.17
CA SER A 405 1.89 -8.43 -21.51
C SER A 405 2.16 -9.93 -21.41
N TYR A 406 1.12 -10.77 -21.30
CA TYR A 406 1.28 -12.22 -21.25
C TYR A 406 1.80 -12.80 -22.57
N PHE A 407 1.42 -12.26 -23.72
CA PHE A 407 1.89 -12.77 -25.02
C PHE A 407 3.19 -12.11 -25.49
N THR A 408 3.34 -10.81 -25.27
CA THR A 408 4.44 -10.02 -25.87
C THR A 408 5.61 -9.77 -24.93
N TYR A 409 5.46 -9.90 -23.60
CA TYR A 409 6.34 -9.33 -22.56
C TYR A 409 6.45 -7.80 -22.62
N ASP A 410 5.88 -7.17 -23.65
CA ASP A 410 5.95 -5.72 -23.77
C ASP A 410 5.08 -5.03 -22.70
N LYS A 411 5.68 -4.06 -22.05
CA LYS A 411 5.05 -3.17 -21.07
C LYS A 411 5.15 -1.76 -21.66
N GLY A 412 4.17 -1.40 -22.48
CA GLY A 412 4.18 -0.18 -23.33
C GLY A 412 4.28 1.18 -22.63
N ILE A 413 4.41 1.22 -21.28
CA ILE A 413 4.30 2.45 -20.50
C ILE A 413 5.68 2.90 -19.96
N ARG A 414 6.73 2.74 -20.75
CA ARG A 414 8.11 3.15 -20.40
C ARG A 414 8.38 4.59 -20.82
N LEU A 415 7.73 5.53 -20.13
CA LEU A 415 7.82 6.96 -20.44
C LEU A 415 8.32 7.74 -19.23
N ILE A 416 9.28 8.64 -19.45
CA ILE A 416 9.74 9.63 -18.47
C ILE A 416 8.94 10.92 -18.72
N ILE A 417 7.64 10.91 -18.38
CA ILE A 417 6.77 12.07 -18.57
C ILE A 417 7.17 13.21 -17.61
N ARG A 418 7.50 12.85 -16.38
CA ARG A 418 7.96 13.77 -15.35
C ARG A 418 9.25 13.23 -14.73
N PRO A 419 10.42 13.77 -15.10
CA PRO A 419 11.67 13.37 -14.48
C PRO A 419 11.60 13.49 -12.96
N PHE A 420 12.04 12.47 -12.26
CA PHE A 420 12.18 12.49 -10.82
C PHE A 420 13.47 13.27 -10.48
N LYS A 421 13.35 14.24 -9.58
CA LYS A 421 14.49 14.94 -8.98
C LYS A 421 14.52 14.55 -7.51
N LYS A 422 15.63 13.96 -7.08
CA LYS A 422 15.91 13.74 -5.66
C LYS A 422 16.13 15.06 -4.94
#